data_0f4662cd7c874db10b948cb5316da16a
#
_entry.id   0f4662cd7c874db10b948cb5316da16a
#
_cell.length_a   1.000
_cell.length_b   1.000
_cell.length_c   1.000
_cell.angle_alpha   90.00
_cell.angle_beta   90.00
_cell.angle_gamma   90.00
#
_symmetry.space_group_name_H-M   'P 1'
#
loop_
_entity.id
_entity.type
_entity.pdbx_description
1 polymer ?
#
loop_
_entity_poly.entity_id
_entity_poly.type
_entity_poly.pdbx_seq_one_letter_code
_entity_poly.pdbx_strand_id
1 'polypeptide(L)'
;MPQDQLPLAPDFAREVIDVPVADEMSESFLAYSLSVITSRAIPDVRDGLKPVQRRILYSMLNMGIRPDGPHRKCARVVGDTMGNFHPHGDSAIYDALVRMGQDFAKNVTLIDPQGNFGSLDEPPAAHRYTECRLTNAAMSMLGELDENTVTFRPTYDGESTEPVYLPGLLPNLLVNGTSGIAVGMATSMAPHNLACLLYTSPSPRDATLSRMPSSA
;
A
#
# COMPACT_ATOMS: atom_id res chain seq x y z
N MET A 1 13.04 60.81 10.42
CA MET A 1 13.03 60.09 9.13
C MET A 1 11.93 59.06 9.19
N PRO A 2 10.87 59.15 8.36
CA PRO A 2 9.83 58.14 8.35
C PRO A 2 10.41 56.88 7.76
N GLN A 3 10.16 55.74 8.42
CA GLN A 3 10.47 54.41 7.89
C GLN A 3 9.56 54.19 6.69
N ASP A 4 10.14 54.01 5.51
CA ASP A 4 9.46 53.55 4.32
C ASP A 4 8.92 52.14 4.60
N GLN A 5 7.63 52.07 4.89
CA GLN A 5 6.89 50.80 4.79
C GLN A 5 6.83 50.44 3.30
N LEU A 6 7.55 49.40 2.91
CA LEU A 6 7.36 48.77 1.61
C LEU A 6 5.87 48.44 1.45
N PRO A 7 5.22 48.90 0.35
CA PRO A 7 3.83 48.54 0.12
C PRO A 7 3.77 47.01 -0.07
N LEU A 8 3.12 46.32 0.84
CA LEU A 8 2.68 44.96 0.64
C LEU A 8 1.83 44.92 -0.64
N ALA A 9 2.26 44.15 -1.61
CA ALA A 9 1.53 43.97 -2.86
C ALA A 9 0.10 43.53 -2.56
N PRO A 10 -0.96 44.17 -3.11
CA PRO A 10 -2.35 44.06 -2.67
C PRO A 10 -3.01 42.71 -2.99
N ASP A 11 -2.27 41.73 -3.52
CA ASP A 11 -2.88 40.49 -4.03
C ASP A 11 -2.56 39.20 -3.25
N PHE A 12 -1.84 39.27 -2.13
CA PHE A 12 -1.44 38.04 -1.42
C PHE A 12 -2.39 37.58 -0.31
N ALA A 13 -3.19 38.42 0.26
CA ALA A 13 -4.22 38.04 1.22
C ALA A 13 -5.33 39.12 1.29
N ARG A 14 -6.58 38.69 1.26
CA ARG A 14 -7.74 39.58 1.46
C ARG A 14 -7.97 39.89 2.94
N GLU A 15 -7.51 39.01 3.81
CA GLU A 15 -7.69 39.11 5.26
C GLU A 15 -6.51 38.42 5.95
N VAL A 16 -6.00 39.01 7.01
CA VAL A 16 -4.98 38.42 7.88
C VAL A 16 -5.65 38.11 9.20
N ILE A 17 -5.66 36.82 9.55
CA ILE A 17 -6.24 36.32 10.81
C ILE A 17 -5.07 35.90 11.71
N ASP A 18 -5.02 36.41 12.92
CA ASP A 18 -4.05 35.97 13.92
C ASP A 18 -4.48 34.63 14.51
N VAL A 19 -3.65 33.60 14.31
CA VAL A 19 -3.84 32.27 14.86
C VAL A 19 -2.72 31.96 15.85
N PRO A 20 -3.02 31.52 17.08
CA PRO A 20 -2.00 31.08 18.02
C PRO A 20 -1.21 29.90 17.44
N VAL A 21 0.12 29.98 17.49
CA VAL A 21 1.01 28.91 16.95
C VAL A 21 0.71 27.56 17.57
N ALA A 22 0.35 27.50 18.83
CA ALA A 22 0.02 26.26 19.52
C ALA A 22 -1.22 25.57 18.93
N ASP A 23 -2.24 26.34 18.56
CA ASP A 23 -3.47 25.80 17.99
C ASP A 23 -3.23 25.30 16.57
N GLU A 24 -2.53 26.08 15.73
CA GLU A 24 -2.14 25.70 14.38
C GLU A 24 -1.27 24.43 14.39
N MET A 25 -0.25 24.37 15.26
CA MET A 25 0.58 23.18 15.38
C MET A 25 -0.20 21.95 15.83
N SER A 26 -1.13 22.09 16.75
CA SER A 26 -1.97 20.99 17.25
C SER A 26 -2.86 20.44 16.13
N GLU A 27 -3.53 21.29 15.39
CA GLU A 27 -4.40 20.91 14.28
C GLU A 27 -3.62 20.26 13.13
N SER A 28 -2.53 20.89 12.71
CA SER A 28 -1.65 20.39 11.65
C SER A 28 -1.01 19.05 12.04
N PHE A 29 -0.59 18.89 13.31
CA PHE A 29 -0.03 17.63 13.78
C PHE A 29 -1.07 16.51 13.85
N LEU A 30 -2.30 16.80 14.24
CA LEU A 30 -3.41 15.85 14.24
C LEU A 30 -3.73 15.41 12.80
N ALA A 31 -3.85 16.33 11.87
CA ALA A 31 -4.10 16.06 10.46
C ALA A 31 -2.98 15.19 9.85
N TYR A 32 -1.72 15.53 10.12
CA TYR A 32 -0.56 14.73 9.71
C TYR A 32 -0.61 13.32 10.30
N SER A 33 -0.88 13.20 11.60
CA SER A 33 -0.94 11.90 12.30
C SER A 33 -2.01 10.99 11.70
N LEU A 34 -3.20 11.52 11.47
CA LEU A 34 -4.30 10.78 10.82
C LEU A 34 -3.92 10.35 9.40
N SER A 35 -3.29 11.21 8.62
CA SER A 35 -2.81 10.87 7.28
C SER A 35 -1.79 9.74 7.31
N VAL A 36 -0.82 9.75 8.23
CA VAL A 36 0.19 8.68 8.38
C VAL A 36 -0.46 7.36 8.79
N ILE A 37 -1.45 7.39 9.67
CA ILE A 37 -2.18 6.19 10.10
C ILE A 37 -2.96 5.58 8.93
N THR A 38 -3.82 6.36 8.29
CA THR A 38 -4.79 5.86 7.30
C THR A 38 -4.20 5.63 5.91
N SER A 39 -3.19 6.42 5.53
CA SER A 39 -2.68 6.45 4.15
C SER A 39 -1.27 5.89 3.97
N ARG A 40 -0.59 5.46 5.04
CA ARG A 40 0.80 5.00 4.96
C ARG A 40 1.09 3.73 5.74
N ALA A 41 0.78 3.69 7.04
CA ALA A 41 1.33 2.69 7.94
C ALA A 41 0.43 1.46 8.13
N ILE A 42 -0.88 1.65 8.16
CA ILE A 42 -1.86 0.60 8.45
C ILE A 42 -2.32 -0.05 7.14
N PRO A 43 -2.27 -1.39 7.02
CA PRO A 43 -2.82 -2.10 5.88
C PRO A 43 -4.36 -2.13 5.94
N ASP A 44 -5.01 -2.27 4.80
CA ASP A 44 -6.43 -2.57 4.74
C ASP A 44 -6.67 -4.04 5.15
N VAL A 45 -7.66 -4.28 5.98
CA VAL A 45 -7.96 -5.64 6.49
C VAL A 45 -8.42 -6.59 5.38
N ARG A 46 -9.01 -6.07 4.30
CA ARG A 46 -9.58 -6.86 3.20
C ARG A 46 -8.53 -7.48 2.29
N ASP A 47 -7.45 -6.73 1.99
CA ASP A 47 -6.38 -7.19 1.10
C ASP A 47 -5.00 -7.31 1.78
N GLY A 48 -4.88 -6.85 3.03
CA GLY A 48 -3.64 -6.91 3.80
C GLY A 48 -2.52 -6.04 3.25
N LEU A 49 -2.84 -5.07 2.40
CA LEU A 49 -1.86 -4.23 1.71
C LEU A 49 -1.87 -2.80 2.25
N LYS A 50 -0.67 -2.24 2.34
CA LYS A 50 -0.50 -0.79 2.49
C LYS A 50 -0.80 -0.09 1.16
N PRO A 51 -1.20 1.20 1.18
CA PRO A 51 -1.52 1.92 -0.05
C PRO A 51 -0.44 1.86 -1.12
N VAL A 52 0.84 2.01 -0.75
CA VAL A 52 1.95 1.93 -1.71
C VAL A 52 2.05 0.54 -2.38
N GLN A 53 1.84 -0.54 -1.62
CA GLN A 53 1.90 -1.90 -2.14
C GLN A 53 0.77 -2.16 -3.14
N ARG A 54 -0.44 -1.73 -2.79
CA ARG A 54 -1.62 -1.85 -3.67
C ARG A 54 -1.41 -1.09 -4.98
N ARG A 55 -0.89 0.12 -4.92
CA ARG A 55 -0.59 0.95 -6.08
C ARG A 55 0.48 0.34 -6.98
N ILE A 56 1.52 -0.28 -6.42
CA ILE A 56 2.54 -1.01 -7.18
C ILE A 56 1.91 -2.16 -7.95
N LEU A 57 1.12 -3.01 -7.30
CA LEU A 57 0.47 -4.16 -7.94
C LEU A 57 -0.52 -3.71 -9.03
N TYR A 58 -1.28 -2.66 -8.77
CA TYR A 58 -2.22 -2.10 -9.73
C TYR A 58 -1.51 -1.46 -10.94
N SER A 59 -0.45 -0.70 -10.73
CA SER A 59 0.41 -0.18 -11.80
C SER A 59 0.97 -1.32 -12.66
N MET A 60 1.50 -2.39 -12.06
CA MET A 60 2.01 -3.54 -12.79
C MET A 60 0.93 -4.24 -13.62
N LEU A 61 -0.28 -4.37 -13.09
CA LEU A 61 -1.43 -4.92 -13.84
C LEU A 61 -1.74 -4.06 -15.08
N ASN A 62 -1.84 -2.73 -14.90
CA ASN A 62 -2.12 -1.78 -15.96
C ASN A 62 -1.02 -1.76 -17.04
N MET A 63 0.23 -1.98 -16.64
CA MET A 63 1.36 -2.14 -17.56
C MET A 63 1.39 -3.49 -18.28
N GLY A 64 0.45 -4.40 -17.99
CA GLY A 64 0.39 -5.74 -18.57
C GLY A 64 1.53 -6.66 -18.12
N ILE A 65 2.11 -6.42 -16.96
CA ILE A 65 3.19 -7.25 -16.40
C ILE A 65 2.55 -8.45 -15.70
N ARG A 66 2.54 -9.59 -16.37
CA ARG A 66 1.87 -10.83 -15.90
C ARG A 66 2.87 -11.94 -15.63
N PRO A 67 2.48 -13.00 -14.89
CA PRO A 67 3.39 -14.12 -14.52
C PRO A 67 3.95 -14.87 -15.73
N ASP A 68 3.19 -14.97 -16.79
CA ASP A 68 3.55 -15.65 -18.06
C ASP A 68 4.39 -14.76 -19.00
N GLY A 69 4.49 -13.46 -18.70
CA GLY A 69 5.23 -12.50 -19.50
C GLY A 69 6.69 -12.33 -19.08
N PRO A 70 7.46 -11.55 -19.83
CA PRO A 70 8.84 -11.24 -19.48
C PRO A 70 8.91 -10.31 -18.26
N HIS A 71 9.99 -10.44 -17.48
CA HIS A 71 10.31 -9.47 -16.44
C HIS A 71 10.53 -8.08 -17.03
N ARG A 72 10.21 -7.06 -16.24
CA ARG A 72 10.39 -5.65 -16.59
C ARG A 72 11.27 -4.96 -15.55
N LYS A 73 12.04 -3.96 -15.97
CA LYS A 73 12.87 -3.18 -15.05
C LYS A 73 12.05 -2.59 -13.91
N CYS A 74 12.52 -2.79 -12.69
CA CYS A 74 11.86 -2.21 -11.50
C CYS A 74 11.78 -0.70 -11.59
N ALA A 75 12.77 -0.04 -12.20
CA ALA A 75 12.76 1.39 -12.46
C ALA A 75 11.53 1.87 -13.24
N ARG A 76 11.03 1.06 -14.19
CA ARG A 76 9.83 1.38 -14.95
C ARG A 76 8.57 1.30 -14.08
N VAL A 77 8.47 0.26 -13.26
CA VAL A 77 7.34 0.08 -12.32
C VAL A 77 7.31 1.21 -11.29
N VAL A 78 8.48 1.53 -10.72
CA VAL A 78 8.63 2.62 -9.74
C VAL A 78 8.23 3.96 -10.37
N GLY A 79 8.71 4.25 -11.58
CA GLY A 79 8.38 5.48 -12.30
C GLY A 79 6.89 5.63 -12.61
N ASP A 80 6.24 4.57 -13.10
CA ASP A 80 4.80 4.55 -13.37
C ASP A 80 3.97 4.71 -12.10
N THR A 81 4.34 3.98 -11.04
CA THR A 81 3.67 4.10 -9.73
C THR A 81 3.79 5.51 -9.15
N MET A 82 4.98 6.11 -9.24
CA MET A 82 5.25 7.44 -8.72
C MET A 82 4.49 8.52 -9.51
N GLY A 83 4.49 8.40 -10.83
CA GLY A 83 3.85 9.39 -11.70
C GLY A 83 2.33 9.38 -11.61
N ASN A 84 1.72 8.20 -11.61
CA ASN A 84 0.26 8.08 -11.77
C ASN A 84 -0.49 7.89 -10.45
N PHE A 85 0.13 7.30 -9.41
CA PHE A 85 -0.62 6.85 -8.23
C PHE A 85 -0.03 7.33 -6.89
N HIS A 86 1.29 7.45 -6.77
CA HIS A 86 1.92 7.62 -5.46
C HIS A 86 3.02 8.70 -5.48
N PRO A 87 2.67 9.99 -5.22
CA PRO A 87 3.57 11.13 -5.32
C PRO A 87 4.55 11.18 -4.14
N HIS A 88 5.45 10.20 -4.05
CA HIS A 88 6.46 10.06 -3.01
C HIS A 88 7.81 9.65 -3.62
N GLY A 89 8.87 9.64 -2.81
CA GLY A 89 10.20 9.29 -3.29
C GLY A 89 10.30 7.87 -3.88
N ASP A 90 11.06 7.75 -4.96
CA ASP A 90 11.31 6.53 -5.71
C ASP A 90 11.91 5.40 -4.84
N SER A 91 12.80 5.75 -3.93
CA SER A 91 13.43 4.80 -3.01
C SER A 91 12.40 4.11 -2.11
N ALA A 92 11.43 4.84 -1.56
CA ALA A 92 10.39 4.27 -0.71
C ALA A 92 9.47 3.31 -1.49
N ILE A 93 9.15 3.65 -2.73
CA ILE A 93 8.36 2.79 -3.64
C ILE A 93 9.15 1.53 -3.99
N TYR A 94 10.44 1.69 -4.31
CA TYR A 94 11.30 0.56 -4.63
C TYR A 94 11.47 -0.39 -3.44
N ASP A 95 11.71 0.12 -2.23
CA ASP A 95 11.83 -0.69 -1.02
C ASP A 95 10.53 -1.50 -0.75
N ALA A 96 9.37 -0.91 -0.97
CA ALA A 96 8.10 -1.61 -0.85
C ALA A 96 7.96 -2.72 -1.91
N LEU A 97 8.35 -2.46 -3.16
CA LEU A 97 8.36 -3.43 -4.25
C LEU A 97 9.28 -4.61 -3.91
N VAL A 98 10.52 -4.32 -3.49
CA VAL A 98 11.52 -5.34 -3.14
C VAL A 98 11.00 -6.26 -2.04
N ARG A 99 10.46 -5.71 -0.95
CA ARG A 99 9.93 -6.49 0.17
C ARG A 99 8.79 -7.44 -0.22
N MET A 100 8.01 -7.11 -1.24
CA MET A 100 6.96 -8.00 -1.76
C MET A 100 7.51 -9.18 -2.56
N GLY A 101 8.77 -9.11 -3.04
CA GLY A 101 9.45 -10.16 -3.77
C GLY A 101 10.46 -10.97 -2.96
N GLN A 102 10.73 -10.63 -1.70
CA GLN A 102 11.67 -11.32 -0.83
C GLN A 102 11.01 -12.53 -0.16
N ASP A 103 11.48 -13.73 -0.43
CA ASP A 103 10.96 -14.99 0.11
C ASP A 103 11.27 -15.20 1.60
N PHE A 104 12.32 -14.54 2.12
CA PHE A 104 12.63 -14.50 3.54
C PHE A 104 11.79 -13.47 4.32
N ALA A 105 11.13 -12.55 3.63
CA ALA A 105 10.28 -11.51 4.23
C ALA A 105 8.77 -11.82 4.09
N LYS A 106 8.39 -12.69 3.17
CA LYS A 106 7.00 -13.03 2.85
C LYS A 106 6.81 -14.53 2.70
N ASN A 107 5.77 -15.07 3.31
CA ASN A 107 5.39 -16.47 3.13
C ASN A 107 4.91 -16.77 1.70
N VAL A 108 4.21 -15.81 1.11
CA VAL A 108 3.75 -15.84 -0.27
C VAL A 108 4.16 -14.53 -0.93
N THR A 109 5.12 -14.60 -1.85
CA THR A 109 5.58 -13.42 -2.58
C THR A 109 4.54 -12.99 -3.62
N LEU A 110 4.32 -11.68 -3.74
CA LEU A 110 3.44 -11.10 -4.74
C LEU A 110 4.19 -10.63 -5.99
N ILE A 111 5.49 -10.47 -5.85
CA ILE A 111 6.42 -10.08 -6.92
C ILE A 111 7.38 -11.25 -7.17
N ASP A 112 7.58 -11.59 -8.43
CA ASP A 112 8.61 -12.52 -8.90
C ASP A 112 9.85 -11.71 -9.31
N PRO A 113 10.94 -11.80 -8.53
CA PRO A 113 12.13 -10.97 -8.74
C PRO A 113 13.11 -11.59 -9.74
N GLN A 114 13.83 -10.75 -10.46
CA GLN A 114 14.99 -11.12 -11.25
C GLN A 114 16.14 -10.17 -10.96
N GLY A 115 17.29 -10.73 -10.58
CA GLY A 115 18.45 -9.99 -10.11
C GLY A 115 18.59 -10.00 -8.60
N ASN A 116 19.43 -9.10 -8.07
CA ASN A 116 19.70 -9.03 -6.63
C ASN A 116 18.63 -8.21 -5.91
N PHE A 117 17.70 -8.89 -5.22
CA PHE A 117 16.68 -8.29 -4.35
C PHE A 117 17.12 -8.25 -2.87
N GLY A 118 18.42 -8.38 -2.61
CA GLY A 118 18.97 -8.36 -1.27
C GLY A 118 18.93 -9.72 -0.57
N SER A 119 19.50 -9.74 0.60
CA SER A 119 19.49 -10.86 1.54
C SER A 119 19.24 -10.34 2.95
N LEU A 120 19.38 -11.20 3.96
CA LEU A 120 19.27 -10.76 5.36
C LEU A 120 20.41 -9.80 5.76
N ASP A 121 21.57 -9.93 5.12
CA ASP A 121 22.78 -9.19 5.47
C ASP A 121 23.11 -8.06 4.48
N GLU A 122 22.59 -8.13 3.26
CA GLU A 122 22.94 -7.17 2.21
C GLU A 122 21.71 -6.50 1.58
N PRO A 123 21.79 -5.20 1.27
CA PRO A 123 20.70 -4.48 0.62
C PRO A 123 20.51 -4.94 -0.83
N PRO A 124 19.34 -4.67 -1.42
CA PRO A 124 19.08 -4.96 -2.83
C PRO A 124 19.90 -4.05 -3.74
N ALA A 125 20.15 -4.53 -4.96
CA ALA A 125 20.74 -3.70 -6.01
C ALA A 125 19.76 -2.57 -6.42
N ALA A 126 20.28 -1.48 -6.98
CA ALA A 126 19.44 -0.36 -7.41
C ALA A 126 18.40 -0.78 -8.46
N HIS A 127 17.23 -0.11 -8.44
CA HIS A 127 16.07 -0.43 -9.28
C HIS A 127 16.34 -0.44 -10.80
N ARG A 128 17.41 0.21 -11.26
CA ARG A 128 17.85 0.18 -12.67
C ARG A 128 18.47 -1.14 -13.11
N TYR A 129 18.96 -1.95 -12.16
CA TYR A 129 19.59 -3.25 -12.46
C TYR A 129 18.64 -4.43 -12.27
N THR A 130 17.66 -4.32 -11.41
CA THR A 130 16.70 -5.37 -11.06
C THR A 130 15.48 -5.36 -11.97
N GLU A 131 14.85 -6.53 -12.10
CA GLU A 131 13.64 -6.71 -12.88
C GLU A 131 12.60 -7.45 -12.04
N CYS A 132 11.34 -7.29 -12.39
CA CYS A 132 10.23 -7.90 -11.67
C CYS A 132 9.05 -8.21 -12.59
N ARG A 133 8.19 -9.11 -12.12
CA ARG A 133 6.86 -9.37 -12.67
C ARG A 133 5.90 -9.80 -11.56
N LEU A 134 4.61 -9.83 -11.85
CA LEU A 134 3.61 -10.35 -10.91
C LEU A 134 3.73 -11.87 -10.76
N THR A 135 3.42 -12.38 -9.57
CA THR A 135 3.25 -13.82 -9.32
C THR A 135 1.81 -14.25 -9.57
N ASN A 136 1.56 -15.56 -9.63
CA ASN A 136 0.19 -16.09 -9.67
C ASN A 136 -0.61 -15.73 -8.41
N ALA A 137 0.05 -15.63 -7.26
CA ALA A 137 -0.59 -15.18 -6.03
C ALA A 137 -1.06 -13.72 -6.12
N ALA A 138 -0.25 -12.84 -6.74
CA ALA A 138 -0.69 -11.47 -7.01
C ALA A 138 -1.87 -11.43 -7.99
N MET A 139 -1.88 -12.30 -9.01
CA MET A 139 -3.00 -12.37 -9.95
C MET A 139 -4.29 -12.84 -9.28
N SER A 140 -4.22 -13.72 -8.27
CA SER A 140 -5.41 -14.11 -7.49
C SER A 140 -5.98 -12.96 -6.64
N MET A 141 -5.19 -11.92 -6.38
CA MET A 141 -5.65 -10.72 -5.70
C MET A 141 -6.18 -9.63 -6.65
N LEU A 142 -5.81 -9.70 -7.92
CA LEU A 142 -6.10 -8.67 -8.94
C LEU A 142 -7.17 -9.12 -9.94
N GLY A 143 -7.48 -10.43 -10.00
CA GLY A 143 -8.20 -11.04 -11.10
C GLY A 143 -9.65 -10.56 -11.28
N GLU A 144 -10.31 -10.12 -10.22
CA GLU A 144 -11.72 -9.71 -10.25
C GLU A 144 -11.91 -8.18 -10.26
N LEU A 145 -10.85 -7.39 -10.48
CA LEU A 145 -10.94 -5.93 -10.51
C LEU A 145 -11.88 -5.40 -11.62
N ASP A 146 -11.92 -6.11 -12.75
CA ASP A 146 -12.74 -5.72 -13.90
C ASP A 146 -14.22 -6.14 -13.74
N GLU A 147 -14.56 -6.89 -12.68
CA GLU A 147 -15.91 -7.41 -12.43
C GLU A 147 -16.77 -6.50 -11.54
N ASN A 148 -16.35 -5.27 -11.33
CA ASN A 148 -17.03 -4.29 -10.47
C ASN A 148 -17.22 -4.75 -9.01
N THR A 149 -16.26 -5.51 -8.50
CA THR A 149 -16.26 -6.07 -7.15
C THR A 149 -15.78 -5.09 -6.08
N VAL A 150 -15.09 -4.02 -6.47
CA VAL A 150 -14.48 -3.05 -5.56
C VAL A 150 -14.79 -1.61 -5.96
N THR A 151 -14.77 -0.71 -4.98
CA THR A 151 -14.93 0.71 -5.21
C THR A 151 -13.62 1.32 -5.68
N PHE A 152 -13.69 2.17 -6.70
CA PHE A 152 -12.58 2.99 -7.17
C PHE A 152 -12.69 4.41 -6.61
N ARG A 153 -11.56 5.06 -6.43
CA ARG A 153 -11.46 6.49 -6.07
C ARG A 153 -10.54 7.22 -7.05
N PRO A 154 -10.69 8.55 -7.19
CA PRO A 154 -9.75 9.34 -7.97
C PRO A 154 -8.31 9.21 -7.43
N THR A 155 -7.33 9.28 -8.34
CA THR A 155 -5.92 9.47 -8.00
C THR A 155 -5.67 10.87 -7.42
N TYR A 156 -4.48 11.12 -6.89
CA TYR A 156 -4.12 12.40 -6.28
C TYR A 156 -4.25 13.62 -7.22
N ASP A 157 -4.07 13.40 -8.53
CA ASP A 157 -4.21 14.40 -9.59
C ASP A 157 -5.64 14.47 -10.18
N GLY A 158 -6.48 13.48 -9.87
CA GLY A 158 -7.84 13.37 -10.40
C GLY A 158 -7.93 12.93 -11.87
N GLU A 159 -6.81 12.63 -12.53
CA GLU A 159 -6.79 12.23 -13.94
C GLU A 159 -7.16 10.76 -14.16
N SER A 160 -6.94 9.91 -13.15
CA SER A 160 -7.17 8.48 -13.19
C SER A 160 -7.93 8.00 -11.95
N THR A 161 -8.17 6.69 -11.89
CA THR A 161 -8.79 6.05 -10.73
C THR A 161 -7.92 4.90 -10.21
N GLU A 162 -7.97 4.68 -8.90
CA GLU A 162 -7.30 3.57 -8.24
C GLU A 162 -8.29 2.77 -7.38
N PRO A 163 -8.13 1.45 -7.22
CA PRO A 163 -8.99 0.66 -6.35
C PRO A 163 -8.72 1.00 -4.88
N VAL A 164 -9.78 1.11 -4.10
CA VAL A 164 -9.68 1.36 -2.64
C VAL A 164 -9.02 0.17 -1.94
N TYR A 165 -9.34 -1.05 -2.36
CA TYR A 165 -8.72 -2.31 -1.93
C TYR A 165 -8.75 -3.31 -3.09
N LEU A 166 -8.01 -4.41 -3.00
CA LEU A 166 -8.02 -5.47 -4.00
C LEU A 166 -9.01 -6.58 -3.60
N PRO A 167 -9.72 -7.20 -4.58
CA PRO A 167 -10.68 -8.28 -4.33
C PRO A 167 -9.94 -9.61 -4.12
N GLY A 168 -9.07 -9.68 -3.10
CA GLY A 168 -8.16 -10.79 -2.89
C GLY A 168 -8.85 -12.09 -2.51
N LEU A 169 -8.61 -13.16 -3.27
CA LEU A 169 -8.98 -14.53 -2.89
C LEU A 169 -8.09 -15.09 -1.78
N LEU A 170 -6.89 -14.52 -1.60
CA LEU A 170 -5.92 -14.92 -0.59
C LEU A 170 -6.07 -14.03 0.64
N PRO A 171 -6.17 -14.59 1.86
CA PRO A 171 -6.16 -13.80 3.10
C PRO A 171 -4.75 -13.27 3.40
N ASN A 172 -4.26 -12.38 2.55
CA ASN A 172 -2.88 -11.89 2.52
C ASN A 172 -2.44 -11.29 3.86
N LEU A 173 -3.33 -10.59 4.57
CA LEU A 173 -3.04 -10.03 5.88
C LEU A 173 -2.57 -11.10 6.87
N LEU A 174 -3.22 -12.24 6.89
CA LEU A 174 -2.90 -13.35 7.80
C LEU A 174 -1.71 -14.17 7.28
N VAL A 175 -1.64 -14.42 5.98
CA VAL A 175 -0.58 -15.23 5.37
C VAL A 175 0.77 -14.56 5.50
N ASN A 176 0.86 -13.30 5.10
CA ASN A 176 2.11 -12.57 5.04
C ASN A 176 2.40 -11.72 6.26
N GLY A 177 1.39 -11.53 7.12
CA GLY A 177 1.52 -10.61 8.23
C GLY A 177 1.79 -9.17 7.78
N THR A 178 1.96 -8.30 8.74
CA THR A 178 2.32 -6.90 8.48
C THR A 178 2.94 -6.28 9.71
N SER A 179 3.81 -5.32 9.49
CA SER A 179 4.29 -4.41 10.53
C SER A 179 4.28 -2.98 10.00
N GLY A 180 4.00 -2.02 10.86
CA GLY A 180 3.99 -0.62 10.48
C GLY A 180 4.01 0.29 11.70
N ILE A 181 4.75 1.38 11.60
CA ILE A 181 4.87 2.39 12.65
C ILE A 181 4.21 3.66 12.13
N ALA A 182 3.20 4.12 12.86
CA ALA A 182 2.52 5.38 12.61
C ALA A 182 2.80 6.37 13.75
N VAL A 183 2.08 7.47 13.78
CA VAL A 183 2.12 8.43 14.88
C VAL A 183 1.11 8.03 15.92
N GLY A 184 1.56 7.78 17.16
CA GLY A 184 0.70 7.38 18.27
C GLY A 184 0.24 5.92 18.27
N MET A 185 0.48 5.16 17.19
CA MET A 185 0.16 3.73 17.12
C MET A 185 1.10 2.96 16.20
N ALA A 186 1.12 1.65 16.35
CA ALA A 186 1.84 0.73 15.49
C ALA A 186 0.98 -0.51 15.22
N THR A 187 1.23 -1.18 14.10
CA THR A 187 0.65 -2.49 13.81
C THR A 187 1.76 -3.52 13.74
N SER A 188 1.49 -4.71 14.28
CA SER A 188 2.38 -5.87 14.18
C SER A 188 1.53 -7.13 14.15
N MET A 189 1.50 -7.80 13.04
CA MET A 189 0.77 -9.05 12.84
C MET A 189 1.76 -10.09 12.30
N ALA A 190 1.86 -11.22 13.01
CA ALA A 190 2.71 -12.32 12.60
C ALA A 190 2.14 -13.00 11.33
N PRO A 191 3.01 -13.52 10.46
CA PRO A 191 2.58 -14.34 9.33
C PRO A 191 2.10 -15.72 9.81
N HIS A 192 1.17 -16.32 9.07
CA HIS A 192 0.59 -17.63 9.37
C HIS A 192 0.74 -18.59 8.18
N ASN A 193 0.75 -19.88 8.48
CA ASN A 193 0.80 -20.89 7.44
C ASN A 193 -0.54 -20.95 6.67
N LEU A 194 -0.49 -20.88 5.34
CA LEU A 194 -1.67 -20.86 4.47
C LEU A 194 -2.51 -22.13 4.61
N ALA A 195 -1.90 -23.31 4.69
CA ALA A 195 -2.64 -24.56 4.85
C ALA A 195 -3.39 -24.59 6.19
N CYS A 196 -2.78 -24.08 7.27
CA CYS A 196 -3.43 -23.96 8.57
C CYS A 196 -4.62 -22.99 8.51
N LEU A 197 -4.46 -21.84 7.86
CA LEU A 197 -5.54 -20.86 7.69
C LEU A 197 -6.73 -21.44 6.91
N LEU A 198 -6.46 -22.16 5.83
CA LEU A 198 -7.52 -22.83 5.05
C LEU A 198 -8.25 -23.88 5.85
N TYR A 199 -7.53 -24.66 6.66
CA TYR A 199 -8.11 -25.69 7.52
C TYR A 199 -8.94 -25.13 8.67
N THR A 200 -8.51 -24.01 9.26
CA THR A 200 -9.18 -23.38 10.40
C THR A 200 -10.23 -22.35 10.01
N SER A 201 -10.26 -21.92 8.75
CA SER A 201 -11.28 -20.98 8.26
C SER A 201 -12.67 -21.66 8.26
N PRO A 202 -13.66 -21.05 8.91
CA PRO A 202 -15.02 -21.61 8.92
C PRO A 202 -15.59 -21.61 7.51
N SER A 203 -16.03 -22.79 7.05
CA SER A 203 -16.76 -22.91 5.79
C SER A 203 -18.24 -22.59 6.00
N PRO A 204 -19.00 -22.26 4.94
CA PRO A 204 -20.45 -22.12 5.04
C PRO A 204 -21.14 -23.37 5.58
N ARG A 205 -20.52 -24.56 5.44
CA ARG A 205 -21.01 -25.82 6.01
C ARG A 205 -20.81 -25.91 7.52
N ASP A 206 -19.71 -25.36 8.03
CA ASP A 206 -19.41 -25.33 9.47
C ASP A 206 -20.35 -24.40 10.22
N ALA A 207 -20.79 -23.31 9.60
CA ALA A 207 -21.77 -22.40 10.16
C ALA A 207 -23.15 -23.06 10.41
N THR A 208 -23.46 -24.12 9.67
CA THR A 208 -24.69 -24.92 9.92
C THR A 208 -24.55 -25.88 11.10
N LEU A 209 -23.35 -26.33 11.40
CA LEU A 209 -23.04 -27.19 12.55
C LEU A 209 -23.00 -26.42 13.87
N SER A 210 -22.58 -25.19 13.85
CA SER A 210 -22.52 -24.33 15.04
C SER A 210 -23.89 -23.83 15.53
N ARG A 211 -24.97 -24.08 14.78
CA ARG A 211 -26.35 -23.75 15.14
C ARG A 211 -27.10 -24.90 15.84
N MET A 212 -26.43 -25.97 16.22
CA MET A 212 -27.06 -26.93 17.12
C MET A 212 -27.26 -26.24 18.48
N PRO A 213 -28.51 -26.05 18.94
CA PRO A 213 -28.73 -25.56 20.29
C PRO A 213 -28.11 -26.58 21.24
N SER A 214 -27.28 -26.10 22.16
CA SER A 214 -26.92 -26.87 23.33
C SER A 214 -28.25 -27.16 24.06
N SER A 215 -28.86 -28.27 23.76
CA SER A 215 -29.99 -28.78 24.56
C SER A 215 -29.45 -29.13 25.92
N ALA A 216 -29.91 -28.38 26.88
CA ALA A 216 -29.97 -28.54 28.32
C ALA A 216 -29.31 -29.77 28.94
#